data_6118b091f7b2b2a9588e26f4c1479ea0
#
_entry.id   6118b091f7b2b2a9588e26f4c1479ea0
#
_cell.length_a   1.000
_cell.length_b   1.000
_cell.length_c   1.000
_cell.angle_alpha   90.00
_cell.angle_beta   90.00
_cell.angle_gamma   90.00
#
_symmetry.space_group_name_H-M   'P 1'
#
loop_
_entity.id
_entity.type
_entity.pdbx_description
1 polymer ?
#
loop_
_entity_poly.entity_id
_entity_poly.type
_entity_poly.pdbx_seq_one_letter_code
_entity_poly.pdbx_strand_id
1 'polypeptide(L)'
;MIKGVNFFSGIGRKLLCWFLLLSILPILTVAILTYRYARETIKNELLNEEAFLADGIKNHILTILNAGEYSSQFFASDEFIRRHLEILNHNPDNKHVTREFNDYMVYKTNLNKDFYETFILNPAGIVVASSNEKTIGRIEFGVDYFTYGKEGPYVKDVYMDENTGEYSLAFAAPVLKKRGGKFLGVLVIRYNANKLNEITTGKMAGEKEDVDTFLRRGKTSEAYIVNKNNRLITGSRFKENAILKQTINTKPVTAALHAGKEVVGVYKNYMGRNVIGATRYLKKLGWVLLVETDESEAYSPISEFKYRAITVVGICIVGVVFISLFVSRGII
;
A
#
# COMPACT_ATOMS: atom_id res chain seq x y z
N MET A 1 0.52 -72.36 36.67
CA MET A 1 -0.66 -71.45 36.79
C MET A 1 -0.11 -70.10 37.22
N ILE A 2 0.06 -69.20 36.30
CA ILE A 2 0.47 -67.85 36.60
C ILE A 2 -0.80 -67.07 36.93
N LYS A 3 -0.99 -66.73 38.21
CA LYS A 3 -2.13 -65.91 38.66
C LYS A 3 -2.02 -64.54 37.98
N GLY A 4 -3.02 -64.18 37.14
CA GLY A 4 -3.15 -62.87 36.55
C GLY A 4 -3.25 -61.83 37.65
N VAL A 5 -2.21 -61.01 37.79
CA VAL A 5 -2.21 -59.85 38.68
C VAL A 5 -3.21 -58.85 38.17
N ASN A 6 -4.29 -58.61 38.90
CA ASN A 6 -5.29 -57.58 38.62
C ASN A 6 -4.64 -56.19 38.79
N PHE A 7 -4.14 -55.67 37.70
CA PHE A 7 -3.38 -54.39 37.57
C PHE A 7 -4.20 -53.14 38.01
N PHE A 8 -5.45 -53.27 38.38
CA PHE A 8 -6.36 -52.18 38.67
C PHE A 8 -7.09 -52.30 40.03
N SER A 9 -6.44 -52.81 41.07
CA SER A 9 -7.07 -52.83 42.41
C SER A 9 -6.79 -51.50 43.17
N GLY A 10 -7.85 -50.83 43.54
CA GLY A 10 -8.06 -49.73 44.49
C GLY A 10 -6.95 -48.66 44.68
N ILE A 11 -5.87 -48.99 45.34
CA ILE A 11 -4.84 -48.00 45.75
C ILE A 11 -3.87 -47.67 44.60
N GLY A 12 -3.40 -48.67 43.84
CA GLY A 12 -2.52 -48.45 42.71
C GLY A 12 -3.10 -47.55 41.62
N ARG A 13 -4.38 -47.74 41.32
CA ARG A 13 -5.12 -46.88 40.37
C ARG A 13 -5.25 -45.43 40.85
N LYS A 14 -5.55 -45.21 42.13
CA LYS A 14 -5.58 -43.84 42.69
C LYS A 14 -4.22 -43.16 42.67
N LEU A 15 -3.17 -43.86 43.05
CA LEU A 15 -1.79 -43.33 43.00
C LEU A 15 -1.38 -42.95 41.55
N LEU A 16 -1.67 -43.83 40.60
CA LEU A 16 -1.36 -43.60 39.19
C LEU A 16 -2.13 -42.37 38.66
N CYS A 17 -3.41 -42.20 38.97
CA CYS A 17 -4.20 -41.04 38.61
C CYS A 17 -3.67 -39.75 39.24
N TRP A 18 -3.30 -39.75 40.51
CA TRP A 18 -2.72 -38.57 41.15
C TRP A 18 -1.33 -38.22 40.57
N PHE A 19 -0.48 -39.19 40.26
CA PHE A 19 0.83 -38.98 39.64
C PHE A 19 0.70 -38.38 38.23
N LEU A 20 -0.22 -38.92 37.42
CA LEU A 20 -0.50 -38.40 36.09
C LEU A 20 -1.06 -36.97 36.18
N LEU A 21 -1.99 -36.71 37.08
CA LEU A 21 -2.61 -35.39 37.23
C LEU A 21 -1.58 -34.35 37.69
N LEU A 22 -0.74 -34.69 38.66
CA LEU A 22 0.32 -33.82 39.17
C LEU A 22 1.41 -33.51 38.16
N SER A 23 1.71 -34.46 37.26
CA SER A 23 2.74 -34.31 36.23
C SER A 23 2.21 -33.65 34.96
N ILE A 24 1.02 -34.01 34.48
CA ILE A 24 0.47 -33.52 33.20
C ILE A 24 -0.08 -32.13 33.32
N LEU A 25 -0.74 -31.77 34.45
CA LEU A 25 -1.39 -30.47 34.61
C LEU A 25 -0.42 -29.29 34.52
N PRO A 26 0.75 -29.30 35.19
CA PRO A 26 1.75 -28.25 35.04
C PRO A 26 2.29 -28.14 33.58
N ILE A 27 2.58 -29.28 32.94
CA ILE A 27 3.08 -29.31 31.56
C ILE A 27 2.07 -28.68 30.59
N LEU A 28 0.78 -29.06 30.70
CA LEU A 28 -0.29 -28.47 29.89
C LEU A 28 -0.46 -26.98 30.16
N THR A 29 -0.41 -26.58 31.43
CA THR A 29 -0.52 -25.15 31.82
C THR A 29 0.61 -24.34 31.20
N VAL A 30 1.86 -24.77 31.32
CA VAL A 30 3.02 -24.10 30.73
C VAL A 30 2.91 -24.07 29.21
N ALA A 31 2.52 -25.20 28.58
CA ALA A 31 2.37 -25.26 27.12
C ALA A 31 1.30 -24.27 26.60
N ILE A 32 0.14 -24.18 27.28
CA ILE A 32 -0.94 -23.24 26.94
C ILE A 32 -0.49 -21.81 27.11
N LEU A 33 0.14 -21.47 28.24
CA LEU A 33 0.61 -20.11 28.51
C LEU A 33 1.69 -19.69 27.52
N THR A 34 2.67 -20.56 27.24
CA THR A 34 3.73 -20.29 26.27
C THR A 34 3.15 -20.09 24.85
N TYR A 35 2.19 -20.93 24.44
CA TYR A 35 1.53 -20.77 23.15
C TYR A 35 0.76 -19.44 23.05
N ARG A 36 0.00 -19.06 24.09
CA ARG A 36 -0.72 -17.78 24.12
C ARG A 36 0.23 -16.58 24.07
N TYR A 37 1.31 -16.65 24.82
CA TYR A 37 2.34 -15.60 24.84
C TYR A 37 3.03 -15.47 23.47
N ALA A 38 3.48 -16.59 22.91
CA ALA A 38 4.11 -16.60 21.58
C ALA A 38 3.18 -16.04 20.50
N ARG A 39 1.89 -16.42 20.52
CA ARG A 39 0.90 -15.91 19.57
C ARG A 39 0.72 -14.40 19.68
N GLU A 40 0.63 -13.86 20.89
CA GLU A 40 0.43 -12.43 21.11
C GLU A 40 1.69 -11.64 20.73
N THR A 41 2.89 -12.14 21.05
CA THR A 41 4.16 -11.54 20.67
C THR A 41 4.31 -11.46 19.16
N ILE A 42 4.09 -12.56 18.44
CA ILE A 42 4.21 -12.61 16.97
C ILE A 42 3.15 -11.72 16.32
N LYS A 43 1.92 -11.70 16.84
CA LYS A 43 0.88 -10.79 16.36
C LYS A 43 1.32 -9.32 16.44
N ASN A 44 1.85 -8.91 17.60
CA ASN A 44 2.29 -7.53 17.80
C ASN A 44 3.50 -7.19 16.91
N GLU A 45 4.41 -8.12 16.71
CA GLU A 45 5.55 -7.97 15.80
C GLU A 45 5.08 -7.77 14.36
N LEU A 46 4.16 -8.61 13.88
CA LEU A 46 3.56 -8.49 12.54
C LEU A 46 2.80 -7.17 12.36
N LEU A 47 2.02 -6.74 13.35
CA LEU A 47 1.32 -5.44 13.30
C LEU A 47 2.30 -4.27 13.19
N ASN A 48 3.41 -4.32 13.92
CA ASN A 48 4.46 -3.31 13.85
C ASN A 48 5.18 -3.34 12.49
N GLU A 49 5.41 -4.51 11.93
CA GLU A 49 6.03 -4.67 10.62
C GLU A 49 5.15 -4.09 9.50
N GLU A 50 3.84 -4.41 9.49
CA GLU A 50 2.89 -3.85 8.53
C GLU A 50 2.77 -2.31 8.67
N ALA A 51 2.77 -1.81 9.90
CA ALA A 51 2.75 -0.38 10.18
C ALA A 51 4.02 0.33 9.67
N PHE A 52 5.19 -0.26 9.89
CA PHE A 52 6.48 0.27 9.42
C PHE A 52 6.55 0.29 7.89
N LEU A 53 6.09 -0.78 7.24
CA LEU A 53 5.95 -0.85 5.78
C LEU A 53 5.04 0.25 5.24
N ALA A 54 3.87 0.39 5.83
CA ALA A 54 2.91 1.41 5.44
C ALA A 54 3.49 2.84 5.58
N ASP A 55 4.28 3.10 6.62
CA ASP A 55 4.97 4.40 6.79
C ASP A 55 6.04 4.61 5.72
N GLY A 56 6.83 3.60 5.39
CA GLY A 56 7.84 3.67 4.34
C GLY A 56 7.23 4.00 2.97
N ILE A 57 6.16 3.28 2.60
CA ILE A 57 5.43 3.50 1.34
C ILE A 57 4.78 4.88 1.33
N LYS A 58 4.09 5.28 2.41
CA LYS A 58 3.49 6.62 2.56
C LYS A 58 4.51 7.73 2.32
N ASN A 59 5.67 7.63 2.96
CA ASN A 59 6.72 8.64 2.83
C ASN A 59 7.28 8.72 1.40
N HIS A 60 7.43 7.59 0.72
CA HIS A 60 7.85 7.56 -0.68
C HIS A 60 6.80 8.22 -1.59
N ILE A 61 5.52 7.90 -1.42
CA ILE A 61 4.42 8.53 -2.16
C ILE A 61 4.40 10.05 -1.92
N LEU A 62 4.52 10.49 -0.66
CA LEU A 62 4.55 11.92 -0.33
C LEU A 62 5.75 12.63 -0.98
N THR A 63 6.91 11.98 -1.06
CA THR A 63 8.08 12.52 -1.75
C THR A 63 7.79 12.76 -3.23
N ILE A 64 7.16 11.80 -3.93
CA ILE A 64 6.77 11.95 -5.34
C ILE A 64 5.76 13.08 -5.51
N LEU A 65 4.70 13.11 -4.69
CA LEU A 65 3.67 14.14 -4.77
C LEU A 65 4.23 15.55 -4.54
N ASN A 66 5.10 15.70 -3.55
CA ASN A 66 5.74 16.98 -3.26
C ASN A 66 6.73 17.39 -4.37
N ALA A 67 7.50 16.45 -4.92
CA ALA A 67 8.42 16.72 -6.03
C ALA A 67 7.67 17.15 -7.29
N GLY A 68 6.56 16.48 -7.64
CA GLY A 68 5.73 16.83 -8.79
C GLY A 68 5.09 18.21 -8.65
N GLU A 69 4.54 18.52 -7.48
CA GLU A 69 3.95 19.82 -7.19
C GLU A 69 5.01 20.94 -7.21
N TYR A 70 6.17 20.71 -6.59
CA TYR A 70 7.29 21.65 -6.65
C TYR A 70 7.74 21.90 -8.10
N SER A 71 7.86 20.83 -8.90
CA SER A 71 8.26 20.94 -10.30
C SER A 71 7.25 21.77 -11.10
N SER A 72 5.95 21.57 -10.89
CA SER A 72 4.91 22.35 -11.59
C SER A 72 4.99 23.84 -11.23
N GLN A 73 5.20 24.19 -9.96
CA GLN A 73 5.36 25.57 -9.51
C GLN A 73 6.66 26.18 -10.03
N PHE A 74 7.77 25.42 -10.00
CA PHE A 74 9.06 25.87 -10.48
C PHE A 74 9.02 26.15 -11.99
N PHE A 75 8.44 25.23 -12.78
CA PHE A 75 8.30 25.45 -14.21
C PHE A 75 7.35 26.61 -14.53
N ALA A 76 6.22 26.73 -13.82
CA ALA A 76 5.30 27.84 -14.01
C ALA A 76 5.92 29.23 -13.67
N SER A 77 6.96 29.25 -12.84
CA SER A 77 7.69 30.48 -12.50
C SER A 77 8.80 30.84 -13.49
N ASP A 78 9.06 30.00 -14.48
CA ASP A 78 10.12 30.16 -15.47
C ASP A 78 9.86 31.37 -16.39
N GLU A 79 10.87 32.22 -16.57
CA GLU A 79 10.76 33.45 -17.38
C GLU A 79 10.52 33.14 -18.86
N PHE A 80 11.14 32.08 -19.39
CA PHE A 80 10.93 31.66 -20.78
C PHE A 80 9.46 31.26 -21.00
N ILE A 81 8.88 30.47 -20.10
CA ILE A 81 7.48 30.04 -20.15
C ILE A 81 6.55 31.26 -20.11
N ARG A 82 6.77 32.17 -19.17
CA ARG A 82 5.94 33.38 -19.02
C ARG A 82 5.96 34.25 -20.28
N ARG A 83 7.16 34.51 -20.83
CA ARG A 83 7.32 35.35 -22.01
C ARG A 83 6.64 34.72 -23.24
N HIS A 84 6.88 33.44 -23.52
CA HIS A 84 6.31 32.76 -24.67
C HIS A 84 4.80 32.64 -24.56
N LEU A 85 4.27 32.34 -23.38
CA LEU A 85 2.84 32.28 -23.13
C LEU A 85 2.16 33.66 -23.30
N GLU A 86 2.83 34.73 -22.85
CA GLU A 86 2.31 36.11 -23.07
C GLU A 86 2.25 36.46 -24.57
N ILE A 87 3.27 36.07 -25.34
CA ILE A 87 3.29 36.30 -26.80
C ILE A 87 2.13 35.51 -27.47
N LEU A 88 1.98 34.20 -27.15
CA LEU A 88 0.93 33.39 -27.75
C LEU A 88 -0.49 33.82 -27.30
N ASN A 89 -0.66 34.37 -26.10
CA ASN A 89 -1.93 34.93 -25.69
C ASN A 89 -2.34 36.17 -26.52
N HIS A 90 -1.39 36.90 -27.08
CA HIS A 90 -1.65 38.07 -27.96
C HIS A 90 -1.68 37.69 -29.45
N ASN A 91 -0.88 36.70 -29.85
CA ASN A 91 -0.78 36.23 -31.24
C ASN A 91 -0.70 34.70 -31.28
N PRO A 92 -1.86 34.00 -31.21
CA PRO A 92 -1.91 32.53 -31.15
C PRO A 92 -1.32 31.83 -32.37
N ASP A 93 -1.30 32.48 -33.54
CA ASP A 93 -0.84 31.89 -34.82
C ASP A 93 0.68 32.04 -35.05
N ASN A 94 1.43 32.51 -34.06
CA ASN A 94 2.88 32.65 -34.16
C ASN A 94 3.59 31.30 -34.12
N LYS A 95 3.73 30.67 -35.31
CA LYS A 95 4.31 29.33 -35.47
C LYS A 95 5.77 29.22 -34.99
N HIS A 96 6.55 30.31 -35.08
CA HIS A 96 7.94 30.29 -34.62
C HIS A 96 7.98 30.15 -33.08
N VAL A 97 7.24 31.00 -32.39
CA VAL A 97 7.15 30.97 -30.93
C VAL A 97 6.56 29.64 -30.42
N THR A 98 5.53 29.12 -31.12
CA THR A 98 4.96 27.81 -30.77
C THR A 98 5.99 26.70 -30.86
N ARG A 99 6.83 26.67 -31.91
CA ARG A 99 7.87 25.64 -32.06
C ARG A 99 8.90 25.73 -30.93
N GLU A 100 9.45 26.93 -30.70
CA GLU A 100 10.42 27.13 -29.61
C GLU A 100 9.84 26.72 -28.25
N PHE A 101 8.58 27.04 -28.03
CA PHE A 101 7.91 26.72 -26.77
C PHE A 101 7.69 25.20 -26.62
N ASN A 102 7.30 24.51 -27.69
CA ASN A 102 7.18 23.04 -27.68
C ASN A 102 8.52 22.36 -27.41
N ASP A 103 9.60 22.78 -28.07
CA ASP A 103 10.94 22.26 -27.83
C ASP A 103 11.36 22.44 -26.36
N TYR A 104 11.00 23.59 -25.78
CA TYR A 104 11.23 23.83 -24.37
C TYR A 104 10.37 22.95 -23.45
N MET A 105 9.12 22.67 -23.81
CA MET A 105 8.28 21.70 -23.07
C MET A 105 8.86 20.28 -23.12
N VAL A 106 9.38 19.86 -24.28
CA VAL A 106 10.10 18.58 -24.40
C VAL A 106 11.31 18.55 -23.47
N TYR A 107 12.13 19.62 -23.46
CA TYR A 107 13.26 19.72 -22.55
C TYR A 107 12.82 19.61 -21.08
N LYS A 108 11.77 20.33 -20.67
CA LYS A 108 11.24 20.30 -19.29
C LYS A 108 10.71 18.91 -18.90
N THR A 109 10.03 18.23 -19.82
CA THR A 109 9.54 16.86 -19.59
C THR A 109 10.69 15.89 -19.35
N ASN A 110 11.76 16.00 -20.13
CA ASN A 110 12.92 15.12 -20.05
C ASN A 110 13.78 15.31 -18.78
N LEU A 111 13.53 16.36 -17.98
CA LEU A 111 14.20 16.53 -16.69
C LEU A 111 13.84 15.46 -15.66
N ASN A 112 12.70 14.80 -15.85
CA ASN A 112 12.29 13.67 -15.02
C ASN A 112 11.69 12.57 -15.90
N LYS A 113 12.26 11.37 -15.84
CA LYS A 113 11.84 10.20 -16.62
C LYS A 113 10.39 9.74 -16.37
N ASP A 114 9.83 10.11 -15.23
CA ASP A 114 8.47 9.75 -14.84
C ASP A 114 7.42 10.77 -15.32
N PHE A 115 7.87 11.92 -15.85
CA PHE A 115 7.02 12.85 -16.59
C PHE A 115 6.88 12.34 -18.02
N TYR A 116 5.67 12.23 -18.52
CA TYR A 116 5.48 11.82 -19.92
C TYR A 116 4.93 12.93 -20.79
N GLU A 117 4.37 14.00 -20.20
CA GLU A 117 3.94 15.18 -20.91
C GLU A 117 3.96 16.42 -20.02
N THR A 118 4.44 17.55 -20.57
CA THR A 118 4.30 18.88 -19.99
C THR A 118 3.67 19.79 -21.01
N PHE A 119 2.61 20.49 -20.63
CA PHE A 119 1.89 21.39 -21.52
C PHE A 119 1.38 22.65 -20.82
N ILE A 120 1.04 23.63 -21.63
CA ILE A 120 0.57 24.95 -21.15
C ILE A 120 -0.82 25.23 -21.72
N LEU A 121 -1.72 25.60 -20.83
CA LEU A 121 -3.07 26.07 -21.13
C LEU A 121 -3.10 27.60 -21.07
N ASN A 122 -3.69 28.23 -22.09
CA ASN A 122 -3.97 29.67 -22.08
C ASN A 122 -5.18 30.00 -21.14
N PRO A 123 -5.54 31.28 -20.94
CA PRO A 123 -6.67 31.65 -20.08
C PRO A 123 -8.04 31.10 -20.54
N ALA A 124 -8.18 30.70 -21.80
CA ALA A 124 -9.37 30.04 -22.33
C ALA A 124 -9.37 28.52 -22.11
N GLY A 125 -8.33 27.94 -21.49
CA GLY A 125 -8.20 26.51 -21.28
C GLY A 125 -7.82 25.72 -22.54
N ILE A 126 -7.18 26.40 -23.51
CA ILE A 126 -6.68 25.77 -24.75
C ILE A 126 -5.22 25.47 -24.58
N VAL A 127 -4.78 24.28 -24.98
CA VAL A 127 -3.36 23.89 -24.98
C VAL A 127 -2.64 24.66 -26.09
N VAL A 128 -1.73 25.55 -25.73
CA VAL A 128 -0.97 26.40 -26.68
C VAL A 128 0.47 25.94 -26.90
N ALA A 129 1.01 25.16 -26.01
CA ALA A 129 2.31 24.49 -26.14
C ALA A 129 2.33 23.17 -25.39
N SER A 130 3.02 22.18 -25.91
CA SER A 130 3.12 20.85 -25.31
C SER A 130 4.38 20.13 -25.76
N SER A 131 4.92 19.27 -24.90
CA SER A 131 5.93 18.26 -25.27
C SER A 131 5.38 17.16 -26.20
N ASN A 132 4.04 17.06 -26.30
CA ASN A 132 3.32 16.17 -27.23
C ASN A 132 2.49 17.03 -28.18
N GLU A 133 2.96 17.19 -29.41
CA GLU A 133 2.28 18.02 -30.42
C GLU A 133 0.81 17.65 -30.67
N LYS A 134 0.42 16.39 -30.44
CA LYS A 134 -0.96 15.91 -30.64
C LYS A 134 -1.96 16.51 -29.65
N THR A 135 -1.51 17.11 -28.57
CA THR A 135 -2.37 17.73 -27.55
C THR A 135 -2.59 19.22 -27.80
N ILE A 136 -1.81 19.85 -28.67
CA ILE A 136 -1.93 21.27 -29.01
C ILE A 136 -3.30 21.54 -29.63
N GLY A 137 -3.93 22.65 -29.20
CA GLY A 137 -5.25 23.06 -29.63
C GLY A 137 -6.41 22.38 -28.90
N ARG A 138 -6.16 21.43 -28.01
CA ARG A 138 -7.23 20.83 -27.21
C ARG A 138 -7.80 21.82 -26.21
N ILE A 139 -9.10 21.67 -25.98
CA ILE A 139 -9.87 22.47 -25.01
C ILE A 139 -10.00 21.65 -23.73
N GLU A 140 -9.34 22.11 -22.66
CA GLU A 140 -9.32 21.46 -21.34
C GLU A 140 -9.98 22.34 -20.25
N PHE A 141 -10.83 23.27 -20.67
CA PHE A 141 -11.45 24.29 -19.81
C PHE A 141 -12.19 23.71 -18.59
N GLY A 142 -12.89 22.58 -18.75
CA GLY A 142 -13.68 21.94 -17.70
C GLY A 142 -12.91 20.93 -16.84
N VAL A 143 -11.62 20.73 -17.11
CA VAL A 143 -10.84 19.72 -16.41
C VAL A 143 -10.30 20.27 -15.08
N ASP A 144 -10.28 19.41 -14.04
CA ASP A 144 -9.90 19.79 -12.68
C ASP A 144 -8.56 20.53 -12.58
N TYR A 145 -7.53 20.06 -13.30
CA TYR A 145 -6.21 20.69 -13.25
C TYR A 145 -6.20 22.10 -13.87
N PHE A 146 -7.13 22.43 -14.78
CA PHE A 146 -7.31 23.81 -15.22
C PHE A 146 -8.15 24.60 -14.22
N THR A 147 -9.29 24.04 -13.80
CA THR A 147 -10.25 24.73 -12.92
C THR A 147 -9.62 25.12 -11.60
N TYR A 148 -8.91 24.21 -10.95
CA TYR A 148 -8.24 24.46 -9.66
C TYR A 148 -6.81 24.97 -9.84
N GLY A 149 -6.11 24.56 -10.91
CA GLY A 149 -4.74 25.00 -11.20
C GLY A 149 -4.58 26.48 -11.49
N LYS A 150 -5.66 27.18 -11.91
CA LYS A 150 -5.65 28.64 -12.05
C LYS A 150 -5.67 29.38 -10.70
N GLU A 151 -6.20 28.75 -9.66
CA GLU A 151 -6.31 29.33 -8.32
C GLU A 151 -5.04 29.12 -7.48
N GLY A 152 -4.27 28.07 -7.79
CA GLY A 152 -3.04 27.71 -7.10
C GLY A 152 -2.49 26.36 -7.56
N PRO A 153 -1.39 25.90 -6.95
CA PRO A 153 -0.88 24.57 -7.23
C PRO A 153 -1.93 23.51 -6.93
N TYR A 154 -2.14 22.57 -7.86
CA TYR A 154 -3.16 21.55 -7.77
C TYR A 154 -2.63 20.20 -8.23
N VAL A 155 -3.03 19.13 -7.56
CA VAL A 155 -2.75 17.75 -7.95
C VAL A 155 -4.06 17.07 -8.31
N LYS A 156 -4.22 16.71 -9.58
CA LYS A 156 -5.34 15.89 -10.04
C LYS A 156 -5.09 14.44 -9.65
N ASP A 157 -6.10 13.82 -9.04
CA ASP A 157 -6.12 12.40 -8.68
C ASP A 157 -5.86 11.51 -9.90
N VAL A 158 -5.53 10.23 -9.66
CA VAL A 158 -5.30 9.25 -10.73
C VAL A 158 -6.53 9.16 -11.63
N TYR A 159 -6.29 9.26 -12.94
CA TYR A 159 -7.30 9.15 -13.99
C TYR A 159 -6.73 8.37 -15.18
N MET A 160 -7.59 7.86 -16.04
CA MET A 160 -7.18 7.32 -17.32
C MET A 160 -7.10 8.47 -18.34
N ASP A 161 -5.93 8.63 -18.96
CA ASP A 161 -5.78 9.56 -20.08
C ASP A 161 -6.38 8.92 -21.33
N GLU A 162 -7.48 9.47 -21.81
CA GLU A 162 -8.21 8.95 -22.96
C GLU A 162 -7.38 8.91 -24.26
N ASN A 163 -6.30 9.69 -24.33
CA ASN A 163 -5.48 9.81 -25.52
C ASN A 163 -4.35 8.78 -25.58
N THR A 164 -3.82 8.44 -24.42
CA THR A 164 -2.72 7.46 -24.31
C THR A 164 -3.22 6.10 -23.82
N GLY A 165 -4.40 6.05 -23.17
CA GLY A 165 -4.90 4.86 -22.50
C GLY A 165 -4.13 4.54 -21.20
N GLU A 166 -3.23 5.44 -20.77
CA GLU A 166 -2.40 5.24 -19.59
C GLU A 166 -3.01 5.87 -18.32
N TYR A 167 -2.74 5.28 -17.19
CA TYR A 167 -3.10 5.88 -15.90
C TYR A 167 -2.14 7.01 -15.56
N SER A 168 -2.70 8.16 -15.26
CA SER A 168 -2.00 9.43 -15.10
C SER A 168 -2.34 10.11 -13.80
N LEU A 169 -1.37 10.84 -13.29
CA LEU A 169 -1.49 11.83 -12.23
C LEU A 169 -1.07 13.18 -12.85
N ALA A 170 -1.73 14.28 -12.53
CA ALA A 170 -1.34 15.57 -13.09
C ALA A 170 -1.06 16.60 -11.99
N PHE A 171 0.04 17.34 -12.17
CA PHE A 171 0.43 18.47 -11.33
C PHE A 171 0.22 19.76 -12.12
N ALA A 172 -0.53 20.69 -11.57
CA ALA A 172 -0.83 21.95 -12.21
C ALA A 172 -0.38 23.14 -11.36
N ALA A 173 0.03 24.23 -12.01
CA ALA A 173 0.35 25.47 -11.34
C ALA A 173 0.00 26.67 -12.23
N PRO A 174 -0.46 27.81 -11.65
CA PRO A 174 -0.78 28.98 -12.42
C PRO A 174 0.50 29.67 -12.92
N VAL A 175 0.48 30.03 -14.19
CA VAL A 175 1.52 30.88 -14.80
C VAL A 175 1.08 32.32 -14.66
N LEU A 176 1.85 33.12 -13.91
CA LEU A 176 1.55 34.53 -13.63
C LEU A 176 2.62 35.43 -14.28
N LYS A 177 2.24 36.60 -14.81
CA LYS A 177 3.18 37.55 -15.42
C LYS A 177 4.30 37.98 -14.47
N LYS A 178 3.97 38.15 -13.17
CA LYS A 178 4.88 38.35 -12.03
C LYS A 178 4.26 37.64 -10.84
N ARG A 179 5.04 37.45 -9.77
CA ARG A 179 4.50 36.88 -8.53
C ARG A 179 3.30 37.72 -8.04
N GLY A 180 2.10 37.12 -8.00
CA GLY A 180 0.85 37.81 -7.66
C GLY A 180 0.31 38.73 -8.77
N GLY A 181 0.85 38.64 -10.01
CA GLY A 181 0.42 39.45 -11.15
C GLY A 181 -0.69 38.84 -11.99
N LYS A 182 -0.89 39.40 -13.20
CA LYS A 182 -1.93 38.95 -14.15
C LYS A 182 -1.76 37.47 -14.49
N PHE A 183 -2.85 36.71 -14.43
CA PHE A 183 -2.93 35.32 -14.86
C PHE A 183 -2.68 35.19 -16.38
N LEU A 184 -1.77 34.33 -16.75
CA LEU A 184 -1.40 34.06 -18.15
C LEU A 184 -1.90 32.69 -18.62
N GLY A 185 -2.06 31.73 -17.71
CA GLY A 185 -2.47 30.38 -18.04
C GLY A 185 -2.11 29.37 -16.96
N VAL A 186 -2.22 28.08 -17.26
CA VAL A 186 -1.89 26.98 -16.36
C VAL A 186 -0.84 26.07 -16.99
N LEU A 187 0.24 25.80 -16.28
CA LEU A 187 1.19 24.74 -16.61
C LEU A 187 0.69 23.45 -16.00
N VAL A 188 0.76 22.37 -16.78
CA VAL A 188 0.39 21.02 -16.35
C VAL A 188 1.52 20.06 -16.66
N ILE A 189 1.87 19.22 -15.69
CA ILE A 189 2.80 18.09 -15.84
C ILE A 189 2.01 16.81 -15.63
N ARG A 190 1.99 15.92 -16.62
CA ARG A 190 1.45 14.57 -16.50
C ARG A 190 2.53 13.62 -16.04
N TYR A 191 2.22 12.89 -14.99
CA TYR A 191 3.09 11.91 -14.35
C TYR A 191 2.53 10.50 -14.56
N ASN A 192 3.38 9.53 -14.83
CA ASN A 192 2.98 8.15 -15.02
C ASN A 192 2.54 7.53 -13.69
N ALA A 193 1.23 7.31 -13.51
CA ALA A 193 0.68 6.75 -12.28
C ALA A 193 1.09 5.28 -12.04
N ASN A 194 1.63 4.58 -13.06
CA ASN A 194 2.19 3.23 -12.87
C ASN A 194 3.36 3.22 -11.87
N LYS A 195 4.00 4.37 -11.62
CA LYS A 195 5.01 4.50 -10.55
C LYS A 195 4.43 4.25 -9.15
N LEU A 196 3.16 4.55 -8.93
CA LEU A 196 2.49 4.18 -7.68
C LEU A 196 2.38 2.65 -7.55
N ASN A 197 2.15 1.94 -8.68
CA ASN A 197 2.14 0.49 -8.69
C ASN A 197 3.53 -0.09 -8.37
N GLU A 198 4.60 0.48 -8.93
CA GLU A 198 5.96 0.05 -8.61
C GLU A 198 6.24 0.16 -7.11
N ILE A 199 5.83 1.27 -6.48
CA ILE A 199 6.02 1.49 -5.04
C ILE A 199 5.17 0.53 -4.22
N THR A 200 3.90 0.30 -4.58
CA THR A 200 3.00 -0.55 -3.80
C THR A 200 3.24 -2.04 -4.05
N THR A 201 3.78 -2.44 -5.19
CA THR A 201 4.10 -3.84 -5.50
C THR A 201 5.56 -4.18 -5.25
N GLY A 202 6.44 -3.18 -5.09
CA GLY A 202 7.88 -3.36 -5.04
C GLY A 202 8.50 -3.83 -6.37
N LYS A 203 7.74 -3.81 -7.47
CA LYS A 203 8.22 -4.16 -8.81
C LYS A 203 8.64 -2.89 -9.55
N MET A 204 9.86 -2.82 -10.02
CA MET A 204 10.25 -1.84 -11.02
C MET A 204 9.84 -2.32 -12.43
N ALA A 205 9.49 -1.39 -13.32
CA ALA A 205 9.16 -1.72 -14.70
C ALA A 205 10.33 -2.46 -15.36
N GLY A 206 10.08 -3.69 -15.86
CA GLY A 206 11.09 -4.52 -16.52
C GLY A 206 11.79 -5.54 -15.62
N GLU A 207 11.54 -5.59 -14.32
CA GLU A 207 12.04 -6.66 -13.45
C GLU A 207 11.26 -7.97 -13.65
N LYS A 208 12.01 -9.08 -13.73
CA LYS A 208 11.43 -10.43 -13.72
C LYS A 208 10.75 -10.71 -12.38
N GLU A 209 9.75 -11.60 -12.38
CA GLU A 209 8.88 -11.91 -11.22
C GLU A 209 9.58 -12.37 -9.95
N ASP A 210 10.87 -12.74 -10.02
CA ASP A 210 11.63 -13.42 -8.95
C ASP A 210 12.43 -12.47 -8.04
N VAL A 211 12.32 -11.15 -8.17
CA VAL A 211 12.96 -10.24 -7.22
C VAL A 211 12.16 -10.25 -5.92
N ASP A 212 12.77 -10.84 -4.90
CA ASP A 212 12.24 -10.91 -3.52
C ASP A 212 12.24 -9.51 -2.90
N THR A 213 11.28 -8.69 -3.33
CA THR A 213 11.13 -7.34 -2.80
C THR A 213 10.50 -7.39 -1.43
N PHE A 214 10.84 -6.42 -0.59
CA PHE A 214 10.37 -6.25 0.77
C PHE A 214 8.82 -6.37 0.91
N LEU A 215 8.06 -6.03 -0.14
CA LEU A 215 6.59 -6.14 -0.21
C LEU A 215 6.09 -7.53 -0.63
N ARG A 216 6.98 -8.48 -0.96
CA ARG A 216 6.64 -9.82 -1.41
C ARG A 216 7.04 -10.92 -0.43
N ARG A 217 7.20 -10.59 0.84
CA ARG A 217 7.57 -11.57 1.88
C ARG A 217 6.59 -12.73 2.04
N GLY A 218 5.38 -12.60 1.47
CA GLY A 218 4.35 -13.62 1.53
C GLY A 218 3.61 -13.79 0.20
N LYS A 219 2.91 -14.91 0.09
CA LYS A 219 2.04 -15.20 -1.06
C LYS A 219 0.79 -14.32 -1.09
N THR A 220 0.37 -13.83 0.07
CA THR A 220 -0.87 -13.06 0.25
C THR A 220 -0.66 -11.60 0.63
N SER A 221 0.60 -11.17 0.85
CA SER A 221 0.92 -9.77 1.16
C SER A 221 0.61 -8.86 -0.02
N GLU A 222 -0.10 -7.77 0.23
CA GLU A 222 -0.50 -6.78 -0.77
C GLU A 222 -0.44 -5.37 -0.18
N ALA A 223 0.05 -4.40 -0.98
CA ALA A 223 -0.13 -2.99 -0.68
C ALA A 223 -0.88 -2.32 -1.84
N TYR A 224 -1.82 -1.44 -1.51
CA TYR A 224 -2.64 -0.75 -2.49
C TYR A 224 -3.18 0.58 -1.96
N ILE A 225 -3.58 1.47 -2.87
CA ILE A 225 -4.09 2.79 -2.55
C ILE A 225 -5.54 2.92 -3.01
N VAL A 226 -6.37 3.47 -2.14
CA VAL A 226 -7.78 3.79 -2.39
C VAL A 226 -7.95 5.30 -2.34
N ASN A 227 -8.63 5.89 -3.33
CA ASN A 227 -8.87 7.33 -3.35
C ASN A 227 -10.12 7.74 -2.56
N LYS A 228 -10.36 9.06 -2.48
CA LYS A 228 -11.53 9.65 -1.79
C LYS A 228 -12.90 9.17 -2.30
N ASN A 229 -12.96 8.61 -3.51
CA ASN A 229 -14.18 8.05 -4.10
C ASN A 229 -14.29 6.53 -3.89
N ASN A 230 -13.54 5.97 -2.94
CA ASN A 230 -13.46 4.53 -2.65
C ASN A 230 -12.98 3.69 -3.86
N ARG A 231 -12.28 4.30 -4.83
CA ARG A 231 -11.73 3.57 -5.99
C ARG A 231 -10.28 3.19 -5.75
N LEU A 232 -9.96 1.96 -6.10
CA LEU A 232 -8.58 1.49 -6.16
C LEU A 232 -7.83 2.27 -7.25
N ILE A 233 -6.68 2.89 -6.91
CA ILE A 233 -5.88 3.71 -7.84
C ILE A 233 -4.51 3.11 -8.16
N THR A 234 -4.20 1.96 -7.58
CA THR A 234 -3.03 1.12 -7.91
C THR A 234 -3.48 -0.25 -8.38
N GLY A 235 -2.55 -1.04 -8.90
CA GLY A 235 -2.82 -2.44 -9.22
C GLY A 235 -3.19 -3.26 -7.98
N SER A 236 -3.84 -4.38 -8.20
CA SER A 236 -4.06 -5.42 -7.20
C SER A 236 -3.30 -6.68 -7.61
N ARG A 237 -2.72 -7.35 -6.62
CA ARG A 237 -2.07 -8.65 -6.81
C ARG A 237 -3.08 -9.75 -7.18
N PHE A 238 -4.34 -9.60 -6.72
CA PHE A 238 -5.36 -10.64 -6.81
C PHE A 238 -6.47 -10.32 -7.81
N LYS A 239 -6.49 -9.12 -8.36
CA LYS A 239 -7.54 -8.70 -9.28
C LYS A 239 -6.97 -7.91 -10.45
N GLU A 240 -7.04 -8.50 -11.63
CA GLU A 240 -6.62 -7.83 -12.85
C GLU A 240 -7.53 -6.66 -13.20
N ASN A 241 -6.95 -5.65 -13.87
CA ASN A 241 -7.69 -4.47 -14.34
C ASN A 241 -8.53 -3.76 -13.28
N ALA A 242 -8.06 -3.76 -12.02
CA ALA A 242 -8.79 -3.23 -10.87
C ALA A 242 -8.72 -1.70 -10.74
N ILE A 243 -7.71 -1.05 -11.34
CA ILE A 243 -7.46 0.39 -11.22
C ILE A 243 -8.67 1.18 -11.72
N LEU A 244 -9.16 2.11 -10.91
CA LEU A 244 -10.35 2.96 -11.09
C LEU A 244 -11.69 2.19 -11.24
N LYS A 245 -11.66 0.86 -11.34
CA LYS A 245 -12.86 0.01 -11.51
C LYS A 245 -13.30 -0.62 -10.20
N GLN A 246 -12.35 -1.08 -9.36
CA GLN A 246 -12.67 -1.72 -8.10
C GLN A 246 -13.04 -0.71 -7.03
N THR A 247 -14.21 -0.88 -6.43
CA THR A 247 -14.64 -0.11 -5.24
C THR A 247 -14.25 -0.86 -3.97
N ILE A 248 -13.72 -0.13 -2.99
CA ILE A 248 -13.24 -0.68 -1.72
C ILE A 248 -13.90 0.05 -0.56
N ASN A 249 -14.83 -0.62 0.13
CA ASN A 249 -15.62 -0.10 1.25
C ASN A 249 -15.33 -0.88 2.54
N THR A 250 -14.06 -1.17 2.82
CA THR A 250 -13.69 -1.86 4.06
C THR A 250 -13.77 -0.91 5.26
N LYS A 251 -13.95 -1.49 6.46
CA LYS A 251 -14.00 -0.69 7.71
C LYS A 251 -12.81 0.26 7.86
N PRO A 252 -11.53 -0.17 7.63
CA PRO A 252 -10.39 0.74 7.75
C PRO A 252 -10.40 1.85 6.70
N VAL A 253 -10.81 1.60 5.45
CA VAL A 253 -10.93 2.64 4.42
C VAL A 253 -11.99 3.67 4.84
N THR A 254 -13.16 3.22 5.27
CA THR A 254 -14.24 4.10 5.74
C THR A 254 -13.78 4.94 6.94
N ALA A 255 -13.08 4.34 7.91
CA ALA A 255 -12.58 5.05 9.08
C ALA A 255 -11.55 6.13 8.70
N ALA A 256 -10.65 5.84 7.75
CA ALA A 256 -9.66 6.78 7.27
C ALA A 256 -10.31 7.95 6.49
N LEU A 257 -11.19 7.67 5.54
CA LEU A 257 -11.81 8.70 4.70
C LEU A 257 -12.75 9.62 5.47
N HIS A 258 -13.56 9.09 6.38
CA HIS A 258 -14.55 9.89 7.12
C HIS A 258 -14.01 10.55 8.38
N ALA A 259 -13.09 9.90 9.09
CA ALA A 259 -12.60 10.36 10.39
C ALA A 259 -11.09 10.61 10.43
N GLY A 260 -10.35 10.39 9.33
CA GLY A 260 -8.90 10.46 9.31
C GLY A 260 -8.23 9.42 10.23
N LYS A 261 -8.97 8.37 10.63
CA LYS A 261 -8.50 7.37 11.59
C LYS A 261 -7.72 6.26 10.88
N GLU A 262 -6.42 6.20 11.14
CA GLU A 262 -5.57 5.09 10.71
C GLU A 262 -5.82 3.86 11.59
N VAL A 263 -5.77 2.67 10.99
CA VAL A 263 -6.03 1.38 11.65
C VAL A 263 -4.81 0.51 11.51
N VAL A 264 -4.34 -0.08 12.61
CA VAL A 264 -3.36 -1.17 12.62
C VAL A 264 -4.01 -2.31 13.39
N GLY A 265 -4.24 -3.45 12.74
CA GLY A 265 -4.99 -4.52 13.38
C GLY A 265 -5.40 -5.64 12.44
N VAL A 266 -6.31 -6.48 12.93
CA VAL A 266 -6.93 -7.55 12.15
C VAL A 266 -8.32 -7.08 11.71
N TYR A 267 -8.59 -7.18 10.40
CA TYR A 267 -9.87 -6.80 9.82
C TYR A 267 -10.16 -7.61 8.54
N LYS A 268 -11.33 -7.44 7.95
CA LYS A 268 -11.66 -8.05 6.65
C LYS A 268 -11.27 -7.12 5.51
N ASN A 269 -10.48 -7.64 4.57
CA ASN A 269 -10.11 -6.92 3.35
C ASN A 269 -11.27 -6.88 2.33
N TYR A 270 -11.00 -6.28 1.14
CA TYR A 270 -12.01 -6.15 0.08
C TYR A 270 -12.42 -7.49 -0.57
N MET A 271 -11.69 -8.59 -0.32
CA MET A 271 -12.05 -9.95 -0.72
C MET A 271 -12.81 -10.71 0.39
N GLY A 272 -13.08 -10.07 1.54
CA GLY A 272 -13.72 -10.69 2.68
C GLY A 272 -12.84 -11.60 3.53
N ARG A 273 -11.53 -11.66 3.25
CA ARG A 273 -10.54 -12.43 4.02
C ARG A 273 -10.13 -11.66 5.26
N ASN A 274 -9.85 -12.38 6.34
CA ASN A 274 -9.22 -11.79 7.51
C ASN A 274 -7.75 -11.52 7.20
N VAL A 275 -7.31 -10.29 7.42
CA VAL A 275 -5.94 -9.85 7.21
C VAL A 275 -5.39 -9.17 8.46
N ILE A 276 -4.08 -9.28 8.65
CA ILE A 276 -3.31 -8.39 9.50
C ILE A 276 -2.86 -7.25 8.61
N GLY A 277 -3.10 -6.01 9.01
CA GLY A 277 -2.73 -4.90 8.15
C GLY A 277 -2.66 -3.56 8.85
N ALA A 278 -2.13 -2.60 8.12
CA ALA A 278 -2.00 -1.21 8.51
C ALA A 278 -2.55 -0.28 7.44
N THR A 279 -3.22 0.80 7.86
CA THR A 279 -3.66 1.86 6.96
C THR A 279 -2.93 3.15 7.26
N ARG A 280 -2.69 3.95 6.22
CA ARG A 280 -2.17 5.32 6.32
C ARG A 280 -3.00 6.26 5.48
N TYR A 281 -3.36 7.40 6.06
CA TYR A 281 -4.18 8.41 5.40
C TYR A 281 -3.31 9.54 4.84
N LEU A 282 -3.37 9.74 3.52
CA LEU A 282 -2.72 10.83 2.81
C LEU A 282 -3.73 11.97 2.63
N LYS A 283 -3.86 12.79 3.65
CA LYS A 283 -4.91 13.82 3.78
C LYS A 283 -5.02 14.76 2.57
N LYS A 284 -3.88 15.10 1.94
CA LYS A 284 -3.82 16.07 0.83
C LYS A 284 -4.70 15.67 -0.37
N LEU A 285 -4.71 14.38 -0.71
CA LEU A 285 -5.48 13.84 -1.85
C LEU A 285 -6.70 13.02 -1.40
N GLY A 286 -6.84 12.80 -0.09
CA GLY A 286 -7.86 11.90 0.43
C GLY A 286 -7.59 10.44 0.04
N TRP A 287 -6.31 10.05 0.01
CA TRP A 287 -5.92 8.67 -0.29
C TRP A 287 -5.73 7.86 0.98
N VAL A 288 -6.09 6.61 0.90
CA VAL A 288 -5.84 5.61 1.96
C VAL A 288 -4.92 4.55 1.39
N LEU A 289 -3.72 4.45 1.94
CA LEU A 289 -2.80 3.34 1.70
C LEU A 289 -3.14 2.22 2.66
N LEU A 290 -3.22 1.00 2.14
CA LEU A 290 -3.36 -0.22 2.92
C LEU A 290 -2.18 -1.14 2.61
N VAL A 291 -1.66 -1.78 3.67
CA VAL A 291 -0.67 -2.86 3.59
C VAL A 291 -1.24 -4.01 4.39
N GLU A 292 -1.40 -5.18 3.77
CA GLU A 292 -2.17 -6.30 4.30
C GLU A 292 -1.51 -7.63 3.99
N THR A 293 -1.60 -8.57 4.95
CA THR A 293 -1.22 -9.97 4.78
C THR A 293 -2.32 -10.85 5.36
N ASP A 294 -2.71 -11.94 4.66
CA ASP A 294 -3.74 -12.86 5.17
C ASP A 294 -3.37 -13.39 6.56
N GLU A 295 -4.32 -13.36 7.49
CA GLU A 295 -4.13 -13.82 8.88
C GLU A 295 -3.59 -15.26 8.93
N SER A 296 -4.05 -16.13 8.03
CA SER A 296 -3.63 -17.53 7.96
C SER A 296 -2.16 -17.69 7.58
N GLU A 297 -1.65 -16.87 6.66
CA GLU A 297 -0.24 -16.87 6.28
C GLU A 297 0.62 -16.25 7.38
N ALA A 298 0.21 -15.12 7.91
CA ALA A 298 0.88 -14.40 8.97
C ALA A 298 1.12 -15.27 10.21
N TYR A 299 0.15 -16.15 10.54
CA TYR A 299 0.27 -17.08 11.66
C TYR A 299 0.82 -18.46 11.28
N SER A 300 1.24 -18.70 10.04
CA SER A 300 1.78 -20.01 9.64
C SER A 300 2.98 -20.48 10.49
N PRO A 301 3.94 -19.61 10.90
CA PRO A 301 5.03 -20.05 11.78
C PRO A 301 4.53 -20.53 13.15
N ILE A 302 3.45 -19.93 13.66
CA ILE A 302 2.87 -20.34 14.95
C ILE A 302 2.19 -21.71 14.83
N SER A 303 1.57 -21.99 13.70
CA SER A 303 0.94 -23.30 13.48
C SER A 303 1.97 -24.44 13.48
N GLU A 304 3.13 -24.23 12.88
CA GLU A 304 4.24 -25.18 12.95
C GLU A 304 4.76 -25.36 14.38
N PHE A 305 4.93 -24.25 15.11
CA PHE A 305 5.32 -24.30 16.52
C PHE A 305 4.31 -25.07 17.37
N LYS A 306 2.99 -24.88 17.12
CA LYS A 306 1.92 -25.64 17.79
C LYS A 306 2.07 -27.14 17.60
N TYR A 307 2.31 -27.62 16.39
CA TYR A 307 2.50 -29.04 16.11
C TYR A 307 3.72 -29.61 16.81
N ARG A 308 4.85 -28.90 16.77
CA ARG A 308 6.08 -29.29 17.50
C ARG A 308 5.83 -29.34 19.01
N ALA A 309 5.16 -28.34 19.59
CA ALA A 309 4.82 -28.32 21.01
C ALA A 309 3.91 -29.49 21.41
N ILE A 310 2.89 -29.81 20.61
CA ILE A 310 2.01 -30.96 20.84
C ILE A 310 2.81 -32.27 20.81
N THR A 311 3.75 -32.43 19.89
CA THR A 311 4.60 -33.61 19.80
C THR A 311 5.46 -33.79 21.05
N VAL A 312 6.11 -32.71 21.52
CA VAL A 312 6.92 -32.73 22.74
C VAL A 312 6.07 -33.07 23.97
N VAL A 313 4.90 -32.42 24.12
CA VAL A 313 3.96 -32.74 25.22
C VAL A 313 3.52 -34.19 25.14
N GLY A 314 3.23 -34.73 23.96
CA GLY A 314 2.86 -36.14 23.77
C GLY A 314 3.95 -37.08 24.21
N ILE A 315 5.21 -36.83 23.85
CA ILE A 315 6.36 -37.60 24.29
C ILE A 315 6.52 -37.56 25.81
N CYS A 316 6.36 -36.38 26.43
CA CYS A 316 6.43 -36.23 27.87
C CYS A 316 5.32 -37.05 28.59
N ILE A 317 4.09 -37.02 28.06
CA ILE A 317 2.95 -37.77 28.61
C ILE A 317 3.25 -39.27 28.54
N VAL A 318 3.74 -39.81 27.40
CA VAL A 318 4.10 -41.20 27.23
C VAL A 318 5.19 -41.59 28.24
N GLY A 319 6.22 -40.74 28.41
CA GLY A 319 7.31 -40.95 29.37
C GLY A 319 6.78 -41.02 30.82
N VAL A 320 5.90 -40.09 31.20
CA VAL A 320 5.28 -40.06 32.54
C VAL A 320 4.46 -41.33 32.78
N VAL A 321 3.66 -41.77 31.80
CA VAL A 321 2.87 -43.00 31.89
C VAL A 321 3.78 -44.21 32.08
N PHE A 322 4.87 -44.30 31.30
CA PHE A 322 5.82 -45.39 31.37
C PHE A 322 6.52 -45.48 32.74
N ILE A 323 6.98 -44.33 33.25
CA ILE A 323 7.63 -44.23 34.57
C ILE A 323 6.61 -44.59 35.68
N SER A 324 5.38 -44.10 35.59
CA SER A 324 4.33 -44.39 36.57
C SER A 324 3.98 -45.88 36.61
N LEU A 325 3.91 -46.54 35.47
CA LEU A 325 3.70 -47.99 35.37
C LEU A 325 4.91 -48.80 35.94
N PHE A 326 6.13 -48.32 35.69
CA PHE A 326 7.35 -48.96 36.21
C PHE A 326 7.42 -48.86 37.75
N VAL A 327 7.19 -47.68 38.29
CA VAL A 327 7.16 -47.42 39.76
C VAL A 327 6.04 -48.23 40.43
N SER A 328 4.82 -48.23 39.81
CA SER A 328 3.71 -49.01 40.33
C SER A 328 3.99 -50.51 40.38
N ARG A 329 4.80 -51.05 39.47
CA ARG A 329 5.22 -52.49 39.50
C ARG A 329 6.28 -52.79 40.54
N GLY A 330 7.08 -51.77 40.93
CA GLY A 330 8.13 -51.95 41.97
C GLY A 330 7.63 -51.81 43.39
N ILE A 331 6.41 -51.32 43.61
CA ILE A 331 5.79 -51.12 44.94
C ILE A 331 4.81 -52.26 45.29
N ILE A 332 4.44 -53.08 44.32
CA ILE A 332 3.56 -54.28 44.51
C ILE A 332 4.44 -55.52 44.45
#